data_a8528760e8761989cf984aeb4d71b561
#
_entry.id   a8528760e8761989cf984aeb4d71b561
#
_cell.length_a   1.000
_cell.length_b   1.000
_cell.length_c   1.000
_cell.angle_alpha   90.00
_cell.angle_beta   90.00
_cell.angle_gamma   90.00
#
_symmetry.space_group_name_H-M   'P 1'
#
loop_
_entity.id
_entity.type
_entity.pdbx_description
1 polymer ?
#
loop_
_entity_poly.entity_id
_entity_poly.type
_entity_poly.pdbx_seq_one_letter_code
_entity_poly.pdbx_strand_id
1 'polypeptide(L)'
;MGINFYSKNILKFLGIGLIISFSIFDINTINKQIKAEKNLIAATEKDIFLYRQMGASYLCIASKAEVDFNKGLGIASATFANVIIGKHGGAIKELGNEKLNEKKLYNAGTFQIVGSALNICPESIPKNIKSDYEERLKQIVKESKR
;
A
#
# COMPACT_ATOMS: atom_id res chain seq x y z
N MET A 1 4.21 13.65 -47.49
CA MET A 1 4.84 14.86 -46.95
C MET A 1 5.54 14.48 -45.67
N GLY A 2 6.82 14.06 -45.77
CA GLY A 2 7.59 13.48 -44.66
C GLY A 2 8.36 14.58 -43.93
N ILE A 3 8.28 14.59 -42.62
CA ILE A 3 9.09 15.47 -41.78
C ILE A 3 10.25 14.64 -41.23
N ASN A 4 11.39 14.71 -41.95
CA ASN A 4 12.70 14.28 -41.49
C ASN A 4 13.26 15.35 -40.53
N PHE A 5 13.16 15.14 -39.21
CA PHE A 5 13.75 16.02 -38.19
C PHE A 5 14.54 15.23 -37.13
N TYR A 6 15.38 14.29 -37.59
CA TYR A 6 16.30 13.63 -36.67
C TYR A 6 17.59 13.30 -37.42
N SER A 7 18.50 14.14 -37.37
CA SER A 7 19.93 13.85 -37.54
C SER A 7 20.68 15.16 -37.80
N LYS A 8 21.48 15.64 -36.87
CA LYS A 8 22.78 16.26 -37.07
C LYS A 8 23.45 16.93 -35.86
N ASN A 9 22.89 16.87 -34.64
CA ASN A 9 23.52 17.56 -33.49
C ASN A 9 23.88 16.70 -32.27
N ILE A 10 23.98 15.38 -32.40
CA ILE A 10 24.37 14.49 -31.27
C ILE A 10 25.88 14.16 -31.24
N LEU A 11 26.66 14.62 -32.19
CA LEU A 11 28.05 14.19 -32.30
C LEU A 11 29.10 15.26 -31.87
N LYS A 12 28.73 16.23 -31.03
CA LYS A 12 29.70 17.24 -30.55
C LYS A 12 29.88 17.33 -29.03
N PHE A 13 29.38 16.37 -28.25
CA PHE A 13 29.59 16.33 -26.79
C PHE A 13 30.44 15.16 -26.29
N LEU A 14 31.29 14.61 -27.15
CA LEU A 14 32.34 13.65 -26.75
C LEU A 14 33.67 14.39 -26.54
N GLY A 15 33.83 15.01 -25.36
CA GLY A 15 35.09 15.71 -25.10
C GLY A 15 35.22 16.39 -23.75
N ILE A 16 34.46 15.97 -22.73
CA ILE A 16 34.77 16.38 -21.36
C ILE A 16 34.97 15.11 -20.54
N GLY A 17 36.24 14.75 -20.36
CA GLY A 17 36.65 13.70 -19.44
C GLY A 17 36.26 14.06 -18.04
N LEU A 18 35.14 13.51 -17.57
CA LEU A 18 34.75 13.55 -16.17
C LEU A 18 35.62 12.52 -15.44
N ILE A 19 36.72 12.98 -14.84
CA ILE A 19 37.45 12.23 -13.83
C ILE A 19 36.50 12.09 -12.67
N ILE A 20 35.72 11.01 -12.63
CA ILE A 20 34.98 10.60 -11.47
C ILE A 20 36.01 10.12 -10.46
N SER A 21 36.44 11.02 -9.57
CA SER A 21 37.12 10.63 -8.34
C SER A 21 36.17 9.71 -7.60
N PHE A 22 36.42 8.41 -7.69
CA PHE A 22 35.81 7.43 -6.80
C PHE A 22 36.33 7.74 -5.39
N SER A 23 35.66 8.67 -4.72
CA SER A 23 35.78 8.80 -3.27
C SER A 23 35.35 7.44 -2.73
N ILE A 24 36.28 6.74 -2.09
CA ILE A 24 36.03 5.53 -1.33
C ILE A 24 34.95 5.91 -0.31
N PHE A 25 33.69 5.61 -0.65
CA PHE A 25 32.57 5.77 0.26
C PHE A 25 32.80 4.78 1.40
N ASP A 26 33.13 5.29 2.56
CA ASP A 26 33.40 4.52 3.76
C ASP A 26 32.18 3.61 4.06
N ILE A 27 32.31 2.31 3.78
CA ILE A 27 31.30 1.27 4.03
C ILE A 27 30.87 1.29 5.50
N ASN A 28 31.73 1.77 6.40
CA ASN A 28 31.42 1.95 7.83
C ASN A 28 30.36 3.04 8.08
N THR A 29 30.24 4.03 7.21
CA THR A 29 29.22 5.09 7.36
C THR A 29 27.84 4.59 6.93
N ILE A 30 27.78 3.71 5.92
CA ILE A 30 26.52 3.08 5.48
C ILE A 30 25.98 2.14 6.56
N ASN A 31 26.84 1.35 7.18
CA ASN A 31 26.44 0.41 8.25
C ASN A 31 25.94 1.12 9.54
N LYS A 32 26.35 2.37 9.77
CA LYS A 32 25.88 3.16 10.92
C LYS A 32 24.46 3.74 10.69
N GLN A 33 24.06 3.96 9.44
CA GLN A 33 22.70 4.44 9.13
C GLN A 33 21.65 3.32 9.18
N ILE A 34 22.04 2.06 9.01
CA ILE A 34 21.12 0.91 9.04
C ILE A 34 20.72 0.54 10.48
N LYS A 35 21.48 0.96 11.49
CA LYS A 35 21.20 0.73 12.92
C LYS A 35 20.43 1.84 13.64
N ALA A 36 19.90 2.82 12.95
CA ALA A 36 18.86 3.66 13.55
C ALA A 36 17.60 2.77 13.63
N GLU A 37 17.44 2.10 14.78
CA GLU A 37 16.19 1.48 15.18
C GLU A 37 15.13 2.59 15.12
N LYS A 38 14.43 2.67 14.00
CA LYS A 38 13.42 3.68 13.77
C LYS A 38 12.33 3.36 14.79
N ASN A 39 12.23 4.15 15.85
CA ASN A 39 11.10 4.06 16.79
C ASN A 39 9.83 4.32 15.99
N LEU A 40 9.27 3.24 15.46
CA LEU A 40 8.08 3.30 14.62
C LEU A 40 6.89 3.56 15.55
N ILE A 41 6.18 4.65 15.28
CA ILE A 41 4.97 5.01 16.02
C ILE A 41 3.83 4.13 15.52
N ALA A 42 3.09 3.49 16.43
CA ALA A 42 1.92 2.68 16.11
C ALA A 42 0.90 3.46 15.27
N ALA A 43 0.28 2.79 14.30
CA ALA A 43 -0.77 3.38 13.48
C ALA A 43 -1.95 3.82 14.34
N THR A 44 -2.42 5.04 14.15
CA THR A 44 -3.61 5.58 14.81
C THR A 44 -4.88 5.22 14.02
N GLU A 45 -6.05 5.40 14.63
CA GLU A 45 -7.33 5.26 13.94
C GLU A 45 -7.40 6.11 12.65
N LYS A 46 -6.83 7.32 12.67
CA LYS A 46 -6.75 8.19 11.48
C LYS A 46 -5.87 7.59 10.39
N ASP A 47 -4.76 6.98 10.74
CA ASP A 47 -3.89 6.29 9.78
C ASP A 47 -4.63 5.10 9.16
N ILE A 48 -5.27 4.27 10.00
CA ILE A 48 -6.04 3.11 9.55
C ILE A 48 -7.20 3.55 8.65
N PHE A 49 -7.92 4.60 9.04
CA PHE A 49 -8.98 5.18 8.21
C PHE A 49 -8.44 5.61 6.84
N LEU A 50 -7.34 6.36 6.82
CA LEU A 50 -6.72 6.82 5.56
C LEU A 50 -6.34 5.63 4.66
N TYR A 51 -5.64 4.63 5.21
CA TYR A 51 -5.14 3.51 4.41
C TYR A 51 -6.27 2.64 3.86
N ARG A 52 -7.33 2.39 4.64
CA ARG A 52 -8.50 1.66 4.14
C ARG A 52 -9.26 2.43 3.06
N GLN A 53 -9.38 3.77 3.17
CA GLN A 53 -10.02 4.60 2.16
C GLN A 53 -9.22 4.63 0.86
N MET A 54 -7.89 4.72 0.93
CA MET A 54 -7.02 4.60 -0.24
C MET A 54 -7.17 3.23 -0.91
N GLY A 55 -7.20 2.14 -0.13
CA GLY A 55 -7.43 0.79 -0.64
C GLY A 55 -8.79 0.64 -1.30
N ALA A 56 -9.85 1.17 -0.71
CA ALA A 56 -11.20 1.15 -1.26
C ALA A 56 -11.31 1.97 -2.56
N SER A 57 -10.73 3.17 -2.58
CA SER A 57 -10.69 4.01 -3.78
C SER A 57 -9.94 3.33 -4.92
N TYR A 58 -8.79 2.71 -4.62
CA TYR A 58 -8.05 1.90 -5.59
C TYR A 58 -8.92 0.78 -6.14
N LEU A 59 -9.62 0.02 -5.28
CA LEU A 59 -10.49 -1.09 -5.70
C LEU A 59 -11.60 -0.62 -6.62
N CYS A 60 -12.25 0.53 -6.33
CA CYS A 60 -13.25 1.14 -7.18
C CYS A 60 -12.71 1.54 -8.56
N ILE A 61 -11.51 2.13 -8.59
CA ILE A 61 -10.85 2.54 -9.84
C ILE A 61 -10.42 1.29 -10.65
N ALA A 62 -9.83 0.30 -9.99
CA ALA A 62 -9.40 -0.95 -10.61
C ALA A 62 -10.58 -1.69 -11.25
N SER A 63 -11.74 -1.74 -10.56
CA SER A 63 -12.96 -2.32 -11.10
C SER A 63 -13.46 -1.61 -12.36
N LYS A 64 -13.43 -0.25 -12.38
CA LYS A 64 -13.78 0.53 -13.57
C LYS A 64 -12.80 0.35 -14.72
N ALA A 65 -11.55 -0.01 -14.43
CA ALA A 65 -10.52 -0.33 -15.41
C ALA A 65 -10.50 -1.83 -15.78
N GLU A 66 -11.59 -2.55 -15.49
CA GLU A 66 -11.79 -3.97 -15.82
C GLU A 66 -10.71 -4.91 -15.23
N VAL A 67 -10.04 -4.48 -14.15
CA VAL A 67 -9.17 -5.38 -13.39
C VAL A 67 -10.02 -6.37 -12.62
N ASP A 68 -9.66 -7.65 -12.66
CA ASP A 68 -10.33 -8.70 -11.88
C ASP A 68 -10.46 -8.28 -10.41
N PHE A 69 -11.66 -8.41 -9.86
CA PHE A 69 -11.99 -7.92 -8.51
C PHE A 69 -11.10 -8.54 -7.43
N ASN A 70 -10.89 -9.86 -7.47
CA ASN A 70 -10.09 -10.55 -6.45
C ASN A 70 -8.63 -10.13 -6.53
N LYS A 71 -8.12 -9.91 -7.75
CA LYS A 71 -6.77 -9.40 -7.97
C LYS A 71 -6.62 -7.97 -7.43
N GLY A 72 -7.58 -7.09 -7.73
CA GLY A 72 -7.62 -5.73 -7.21
C GLY A 72 -7.69 -5.69 -5.69
N LEU A 73 -8.58 -6.49 -5.08
CA LEU A 73 -8.71 -6.62 -3.64
C LEU A 73 -7.44 -7.16 -2.99
N GLY A 74 -6.81 -8.17 -3.60
CA GLY A 74 -5.54 -8.72 -3.14
C GLY A 74 -4.43 -7.67 -3.08
N ILE A 75 -4.28 -6.86 -4.13
CA ILE A 75 -3.31 -5.76 -4.19
C ILE A 75 -3.60 -4.70 -3.11
N ALA A 76 -4.85 -4.27 -2.98
CA ALA A 76 -5.26 -3.28 -1.99
C ALA A 76 -4.98 -3.76 -0.56
N SER A 77 -5.32 -5.02 -0.25
CA SER A 77 -5.12 -5.63 1.08
C SER A 77 -3.64 -5.82 1.43
N ALA A 78 -2.83 -6.25 0.45
CA ALA A 78 -1.38 -6.36 0.62
C ALA A 78 -0.74 -4.98 0.84
N THR A 79 -1.17 -3.96 0.08
CA THR A 79 -0.71 -2.59 0.25
C THR A 79 -1.03 -2.05 1.64
N PHE A 80 -2.26 -2.27 2.13
CA PHE A 80 -2.67 -1.91 3.49
C PHE A 80 -1.76 -2.55 4.55
N ALA A 81 -1.54 -3.87 4.47
CA ALA A 81 -0.67 -4.60 5.40
C ALA A 81 0.77 -4.08 5.36
N ASN A 82 1.33 -3.91 4.15
CA ASN A 82 2.71 -3.46 3.95
C ASN A 82 2.96 -2.03 4.46
N VAL A 83 1.99 -1.13 4.30
CA VAL A 83 2.10 0.24 4.83
C VAL A 83 2.13 0.22 6.37
N ILE A 84 1.27 -0.58 7.02
CA ILE A 84 1.26 -0.68 8.48
C ILE A 84 2.54 -1.33 8.99
N ILE A 85 3.06 -2.35 8.33
CA ILE A 85 4.34 -2.97 8.70
C ILE A 85 5.49 -2.00 8.49
N GLY A 86 5.61 -1.40 7.31
CA GLY A 86 6.75 -0.57 6.94
C GLY A 86 6.81 0.76 7.68
N LYS A 87 5.66 1.39 7.93
CA LYS A 87 5.58 2.71 8.56
C LYS A 87 5.37 2.65 10.08
N HIS A 88 4.68 1.61 10.57
CA HIS A 88 4.22 1.51 11.94
C HIS A 88 4.71 0.25 12.66
N GLY A 89 5.58 -0.56 12.02
CA GLY A 89 6.11 -1.79 12.60
C GLY A 89 5.07 -2.87 12.87
N GLY A 90 3.93 -2.80 12.20
CA GLY A 90 2.80 -3.72 12.39
C GLY A 90 1.93 -3.39 13.60
N ALA A 91 2.21 -2.32 14.34
CA ALA A 91 1.48 -1.95 15.56
C ALA A 91 0.32 -1.00 15.27
N ILE A 92 -0.81 -1.22 15.96
CA ILE A 92 -2.01 -0.38 15.92
C ILE A 92 -2.29 0.10 17.34
N LYS A 93 -2.41 1.40 17.53
CA LYS A 93 -2.52 2.05 18.84
C LYS A 93 -3.76 1.56 19.62
N GLU A 94 -4.89 1.47 18.96
CA GLU A 94 -6.17 1.06 19.55
C GLU A 94 -6.19 -0.41 19.98
N LEU A 95 -5.23 -1.22 19.49
CA LEU A 95 -5.03 -2.61 19.90
C LEU A 95 -3.91 -2.78 20.94
N GLY A 96 -3.58 -1.71 21.70
CA GLY A 96 -2.55 -1.76 22.74
C GLY A 96 -1.13 -1.80 22.24
N ASN A 97 -0.86 -1.36 21.01
CA ASN A 97 0.45 -1.37 20.35
C ASN A 97 1.02 -2.79 20.08
N GLU A 98 0.20 -3.84 20.18
CA GLU A 98 0.62 -5.18 19.78
C GLU A 98 1.03 -5.21 18.31
N LYS A 99 2.16 -5.85 18.01
CA LYS A 99 2.61 -6.03 16.63
C LYS A 99 1.84 -7.16 15.98
N LEU A 100 1.06 -6.82 14.97
CA LEU A 100 0.34 -7.79 14.16
C LEU A 100 1.23 -8.28 13.01
N ASN A 101 1.11 -9.57 12.67
CA ASN A 101 1.78 -10.12 11.51
C ASN A 101 1.04 -9.75 10.21
N GLU A 102 1.73 -9.92 9.08
CA GLU A 102 1.22 -9.60 7.75
C GLU A 102 -0.13 -10.25 7.46
N LYS A 103 -0.30 -11.54 7.80
CA LYS A 103 -1.54 -12.28 7.56
C LYS A 103 -2.72 -11.69 8.32
N LYS A 104 -2.54 -11.31 9.59
CA LYS A 104 -3.58 -10.66 10.39
C LYS A 104 -3.94 -9.30 9.80
N LEU A 105 -2.94 -8.50 9.42
CA LEU A 105 -3.14 -7.18 8.81
C LEU A 105 -3.81 -7.28 7.44
N TYR A 106 -3.39 -8.23 6.61
CA TYR A 106 -4.01 -8.50 5.31
C TYR A 106 -5.50 -8.84 5.45
N ASN A 107 -5.84 -9.78 6.33
CA ASN A 107 -7.24 -10.19 6.55
C ASN A 107 -8.10 -9.05 7.10
N ALA A 108 -7.57 -8.28 8.05
CA ALA A 108 -8.26 -7.11 8.59
C ALA A 108 -8.44 -6.02 7.52
N GLY A 109 -7.41 -5.77 6.72
CA GLY A 109 -7.43 -4.84 5.60
C GLY A 109 -8.47 -5.22 4.56
N THR A 110 -8.51 -6.50 4.16
CA THR A 110 -9.51 -7.02 3.22
C THR A 110 -10.93 -6.69 3.67
N PHE A 111 -11.26 -7.01 4.92
CA PHE A 111 -12.59 -6.74 5.47
C PHE A 111 -12.92 -5.25 5.51
N GLN A 112 -11.99 -4.41 5.98
CA GLN A 112 -12.19 -2.96 6.09
C GLN A 112 -12.27 -2.26 4.73
N ILE A 113 -11.46 -2.70 3.76
CA ILE A 113 -11.46 -2.16 2.39
C ILE A 113 -12.77 -2.49 1.68
N VAL A 114 -13.27 -3.74 1.79
CA VAL A 114 -14.57 -4.11 1.23
C VAL A 114 -15.69 -3.27 1.84
N GLY A 115 -15.71 -3.12 3.17
CA GLY A 115 -16.70 -2.28 3.84
C GLY A 115 -16.67 -0.82 3.39
N SER A 116 -15.49 -0.25 3.19
CA SER A 116 -15.34 1.12 2.67
C SER A 116 -15.75 1.21 1.19
N ALA A 117 -15.40 0.22 0.37
CA ALA A 117 -15.76 0.20 -1.05
C ALA A 117 -17.27 0.04 -1.27
N LEU A 118 -17.97 -0.70 -0.40
CA LEU A 118 -19.44 -0.79 -0.42
C LEU A 118 -20.12 0.58 -0.20
N ASN A 119 -19.47 1.50 0.51
CA ASN A 119 -19.97 2.88 0.68
C ASN A 119 -19.60 3.81 -0.49
N ILE A 120 -18.50 3.53 -1.22
CA ILE A 120 -17.99 4.41 -2.27
C ILE A 120 -18.52 4.00 -3.65
N CYS A 121 -18.51 2.70 -3.94
CA CYS A 121 -18.84 2.14 -5.26
C CYS A 121 -19.54 0.78 -5.13
N PRO A 122 -20.73 0.71 -4.50
CA PRO A 122 -21.43 -0.55 -4.23
C PRO A 122 -21.72 -1.39 -5.48
N GLU A 123 -21.86 -0.74 -6.62
CA GLU A 123 -22.08 -1.37 -7.92
C GLU A 123 -20.85 -2.13 -8.45
N SER A 124 -19.67 -1.78 -7.99
CA SER A 124 -18.41 -2.42 -8.36
C SER A 124 -18.12 -3.69 -7.56
N ILE A 125 -18.89 -3.96 -6.49
CA ILE A 125 -18.63 -5.07 -5.59
C ILE A 125 -19.47 -6.28 -6.01
N PRO A 126 -18.87 -7.45 -6.27
CA PRO A 126 -19.60 -8.67 -6.60
C PRO A 126 -20.60 -9.06 -5.50
N LYS A 127 -21.78 -9.56 -5.89
CA LYS A 127 -22.88 -9.89 -4.97
C LYS A 127 -22.49 -10.90 -3.89
N ASN A 128 -21.72 -11.92 -4.23
CA ASN A 128 -21.19 -12.89 -3.27
C ASN A 128 -20.30 -12.24 -2.22
N ILE A 129 -19.38 -11.34 -2.62
CA ILE A 129 -18.49 -10.61 -1.69
C ILE A 129 -19.31 -9.72 -0.74
N LYS A 130 -20.34 -9.06 -1.26
CA LYS A 130 -21.25 -8.26 -0.43
C LYS A 130 -21.98 -9.13 0.60
N SER A 131 -22.51 -10.27 0.19
CA SER A 131 -23.19 -11.22 1.08
C SER A 131 -22.24 -11.73 2.18
N ASP A 132 -21.02 -12.15 1.80
CA ASP A 132 -20.01 -12.65 2.74
C ASP A 132 -19.59 -11.57 3.75
N TYR A 133 -19.46 -10.33 3.29
CA TYR A 133 -19.16 -9.19 4.18
C TYR A 133 -20.28 -8.94 5.19
N GLU A 134 -21.53 -8.91 4.74
CA GLU A 134 -22.69 -8.68 5.60
C GLU A 134 -22.87 -9.79 6.65
N GLU A 135 -22.65 -11.05 6.27
CA GLU A 135 -22.69 -12.18 7.20
C GLU A 135 -21.60 -12.06 8.27
N ARG A 136 -20.36 -11.80 7.85
CA ARG A 136 -19.24 -11.62 8.78
C ARG A 136 -19.44 -10.43 9.69
N LEU A 137 -19.99 -9.32 9.20
CA LEU A 137 -20.33 -8.16 10.03
C LEU A 137 -21.35 -8.51 11.12
N LYS A 138 -22.40 -9.28 10.79
CA LYS A 138 -23.38 -9.76 11.77
C LYS A 138 -22.73 -10.62 12.86
N GLN A 139 -21.78 -11.48 12.49
CA GLN A 139 -21.04 -12.32 13.45
C GLN A 139 -20.21 -11.44 14.41
N ILE A 140 -19.45 -10.47 13.90
CA ILE A 140 -18.64 -9.54 14.71
C ILE A 140 -19.52 -8.76 15.69
N VAL A 141 -20.64 -8.22 15.22
CA VAL A 141 -21.60 -7.47 16.08
C VAL A 141 -22.21 -8.37 17.17
N LYS A 142 -22.49 -9.63 16.87
CA LYS A 142 -23.00 -10.58 17.85
C LYS A 142 -21.96 -10.92 18.93
N GLU A 143 -20.71 -11.08 18.53
CA GLU A 143 -19.59 -11.37 19.45
C GLU A 143 -19.28 -10.18 20.36
N SER A 144 -19.35 -8.95 19.85
CA SER A 144 -19.09 -7.72 20.63
C SER A 144 -20.14 -7.41 21.70
N LYS A 145 -21.31 -8.07 21.65
CA LYS A 145 -22.41 -7.91 22.65
C LYS A 145 -22.38 -8.95 23.76
N ARG A 146 -21.45 -9.88 23.74
CA ARG A 146 -21.26 -10.90 24.78
C ARG A 146 -20.19 -10.49 25.78
#